data_254166608b771aba2783d1c16720df31
#
_entry.id   254166608b771aba2783d1c16720df31
#
_cell.length_a   1.000
_cell.length_b   1.000
_cell.length_c   1.000
_cell.angle_alpha   90.00
_cell.angle_beta   90.00
_cell.angle_gamma   90.00
#
_symmetry.space_group_name_H-M   'P 1'
#
loop_
_entity.id
_entity.type
_entity.pdbx_description
1 polymer ?
#
loop_
_entity_poly.entity_id
_entity_poly.type
_entity_poly.pdbx_seq_one_letter_code
_entity_poly.pdbx_strand_id
1 'polypeptide(L)'
;MASISEKLQDIYLARAFDLEKVKNASAKDISKILESLIAEIIRELESVDPTGVQRSAYQQERLNKLFNMADKTIKSQYKLIAGNMTTELMTLAEIESMFAAKAINSVLKVDLVDYALSREVLEELAKDTLIQGAPSSEWWAKQASSLQDEFKRVMRVSVARGETLGQMTARIKGTQDVTKLGVRGKVPGVTDEMLRAALGEPGMIKKANRNAKALVKSSYQAVMGSARMEVYKQNSDVIKGVEYMATLDNRTTLLCRAYDGSQWSSDGQPIGKTKLPFKQPPTDTHWGCRSILLPIMRSLSEILNIPGIPEIPKSTRSAFSETGMRGQVSGDTNFDTFMRSMAPEEGRKVLGKKRYELWSS
;
A
#
# COMPACT_ATOMS: atom_id res chain seq x y z
N MET A 1 -16.73 -26.44 18.48
CA MET A 1 -15.47 -25.69 18.76
C MET A 1 -14.91 -25.20 17.44
N ALA A 2 -14.37 -23.97 17.40
CA ALA A 2 -13.77 -23.42 16.18
C ALA A 2 -12.54 -24.23 15.75
N SER A 3 -12.38 -24.46 14.44
CA SER A 3 -11.25 -25.22 13.88
C SER A 3 -9.92 -24.44 14.03
N ILE A 4 -8.78 -25.13 13.87
CA ILE A 4 -7.45 -24.50 13.86
C ILE A 4 -7.40 -23.38 12.81
N SER A 5 -7.89 -23.66 11.59
CA SER A 5 -7.92 -22.69 10.48
C SER A 5 -8.72 -21.43 10.81
N GLU A 6 -9.86 -21.55 11.49
CA GLU A 6 -10.69 -20.40 11.88
C GLU A 6 -10.05 -19.50 12.91
N LYS A 7 -9.51 -20.13 13.95
CA LYS A 7 -8.80 -19.38 14.98
C LYS A 7 -7.65 -18.61 14.39
N LEU A 8 -6.91 -19.22 13.46
CA LEU A 8 -5.84 -18.54 12.72
C LEU A 8 -6.41 -17.40 11.88
N GLN A 9 -7.51 -17.61 11.13
CA GLN A 9 -8.14 -16.55 10.34
C GLN A 9 -8.52 -15.35 11.22
N ASP A 10 -9.18 -15.59 12.36
CA ASP A 10 -9.60 -14.53 13.28
C ASP A 10 -8.39 -13.76 13.85
N ILE A 11 -7.34 -14.48 14.27
CA ILE A 11 -6.11 -13.88 14.79
C ILE A 11 -5.43 -13.02 13.71
N TYR A 12 -5.29 -13.53 12.47
CA TYR A 12 -4.66 -12.80 11.38
C TYR A 12 -5.50 -11.62 10.88
N LEU A 13 -6.84 -11.73 10.90
CA LEU A 13 -7.72 -10.60 10.60
C LEU A 13 -7.61 -9.51 11.67
N ALA A 14 -7.66 -9.85 12.94
CA ALA A 14 -7.45 -8.88 14.02
C ALA A 14 -6.10 -8.17 13.86
N ARG A 15 -5.04 -8.93 13.59
CA ARG A 15 -3.71 -8.37 13.31
C ARG A 15 -3.72 -7.41 12.13
N ALA A 16 -4.38 -7.77 11.03
CA ALA A 16 -4.47 -6.92 9.85
C ALA A 16 -5.09 -5.56 10.15
N PHE A 17 -6.10 -5.49 11.04
CA PHE A 17 -6.68 -4.22 11.50
C PHE A 17 -5.70 -3.37 12.30
N ASP A 18 -4.96 -3.98 13.21
CA ASP A 18 -3.98 -3.24 14.01
C ASP A 18 -2.84 -2.72 13.13
N LEU A 19 -2.41 -3.51 12.16
CA LEU A 19 -1.41 -3.10 11.19
C LEU A 19 -1.89 -1.94 10.28
N GLU A 20 -3.18 -1.87 9.95
CA GLU A 20 -3.71 -0.70 9.23
C GLU A 20 -3.60 0.59 10.05
N LYS A 21 -3.73 0.54 11.38
CA LYS A 21 -3.49 1.68 12.26
C LYS A 21 -2.02 2.11 12.22
N VAL A 22 -1.10 1.16 12.31
CA VAL A 22 0.36 1.41 12.24
C VAL A 22 0.73 2.01 10.88
N LYS A 23 0.29 1.42 9.77
CA LYS A 23 0.50 1.94 8.41
C LYS A 23 -0.01 3.38 8.24
N ASN A 24 -1.18 3.68 8.82
CA ASN A 24 -1.76 5.02 8.75
C ASN A 24 -0.96 6.02 9.61
N ALA A 25 -0.46 5.63 10.77
CA ALA A 25 0.37 6.47 11.63
C ALA A 25 1.70 6.82 10.94
N SER A 26 2.43 5.83 10.45
CA SER A 26 3.69 6.06 9.71
C SER A 26 3.47 6.91 8.45
N ALA A 27 2.43 6.65 7.68
CA ALA A 27 2.08 7.47 6.52
C ALA A 27 1.77 8.94 6.90
N LYS A 28 1.17 9.18 8.07
CA LYS A 28 0.90 10.52 8.60
C LYS A 28 2.19 11.23 9.01
N ASP A 29 3.13 10.52 9.63
CA ASP A 29 4.39 11.11 10.04
C ASP A 29 5.27 11.47 8.85
N ILE A 30 5.32 10.63 7.82
CA ILE A 30 5.97 10.97 6.55
C ILE A 30 5.29 12.17 5.88
N SER A 31 3.96 12.28 5.93
CA SER A 31 3.25 13.46 5.42
C SER A 31 3.70 14.75 6.09
N LYS A 32 3.92 14.75 7.42
CA LYS A 32 4.45 15.92 8.14
C LYS A 32 5.87 16.28 7.69
N ILE A 33 6.72 15.28 7.44
CA ILE A 33 8.08 15.50 6.92
C ILE A 33 8.00 16.14 5.54
N LEU A 34 7.13 15.66 4.66
CA LEU A 34 6.95 16.22 3.31
C LEU A 34 6.35 17.65 3.36
N GLU A 35 5.44 17.93 4.28
CA GLU A 35 4.91 19.28 4.50
C GLU A 35 6.02 20.23 4.95
N SER A 36 6.89 19.80 5.87
CA SER A 36 8.05 20.56 6.31
C SER A 36 9.06 20.81 5.20
N LEU A 37 9.33 19.79 4.37
CA LEU A 37 10.17 19.89 3.18
C LEU A 37 9.64 20.95 2.20
N ILE A 38 8.35 20.93 1.91
CA ILE A 38 7.74 21.92 1.02
C ILE A 38 7.78 23.33 1.62
N ALA A 39 7.60 23.46 2.94
CA ALA A 39 7.76 24.75 3.61
C ALA A 39 9.19 25.29 3.51
N GLU A 40 10.19 24.41 3.56
CA GLU A 40 11.59 24.79 3.36
C GLU A 40 11.84 25.23 1.90
N ILE A 41 11.35 24.51 0.92
CA ILE A 41 11.43 24.88 -0.50
C ILE A 41 10.76 26.26 -0.76
N ILE A 42 9.65 26.54 -0.10
CA ILE A 42 8.99 27.84 -0.22
C ILE A 42 9.87 28.96 0.38
N ARG A 43 10.52 28.74 1.52
CA ARG A 43 11.48 29.70 2.08
C ARG A 43 12.70 29.90 1.16
N GLU A 44 13.20 28.86 0.52
CA GLU A 44 14.25 28.97 -0.50
C GLU A 44 13.77 29.81 -1.68
N LEU A 45 12.54 29.58 -2.17
CA LEU A 45 11.93 30.39 -3.23
C LEU A 45 11.84 31.87 -2.83
N GLU A 46 11.38 32.16 -1.62
CA GLU A 46 11.27 33.53 -1.10
C GLU A 46 12.64 34.20 -0.96
N SER A 47 13.68 33.46 -0.54
CA SER A 47 15.04 33.98 -0.38
C SER A 47 15.73 34.31 -1.69
N VAL A 48 15.46 33.51 -2.73
CA VAL A 48 16.08 33.68 -4.07
C VAL A 48 15.29 34.66 -4.92
N ASP A 49 13.97 34.71 -4.76
CA ASP A 49 13.04 35.54 -5.54
C ASP A 49 13.33 35.55 -7.06
N PRO A 50 12.89 34.58 -7.83
CA PRO A 50 13.13 34.50 -9.24
C PRO A 50 12.22 35.42 -10.07
N THR A 51 11.45 36.31 -9.44
CA THR A 51 10.62 37.31 -10.11
C THR A 51 11.48 38.47 -10.66
N GLY A 52 10.92 39.26 -11.53
CA GLY A 52 11.59 40.43 -12.09
C GLY A 52 11.61 40.46 -13.61
N VAL A 53 12.61 41.13 -14.20
CA VAL A 53 12.67 41.31 -15.66
C VAL A 53 12.76 39.96 -16.38
N GLN A 54 11.75 39.64 -17.18
CA GLN A 54 11.64 38.37 -17.88
C GLN A 54 12.84 38.16 -18.82
N ARG A 55 13.41 36.94 -18.78
CA ARG A 55 14.48 36.44 -19.63
C ARG A 55 15.84 37.16 -19.47
N SER A 56 16.11 37.81 -18.36
CA SER A 56 17.45 38.31 -18.08
C SER A 56 18.39 37.16 -17.66
N ALA A 57 19.72 37.33 -17.93
CA ALA A 57 20.76 36.42 -17.46
C ALA A 57 20.69 36.26 -15.91
N TYR A 58 20.45 37.35 -15.23
CA TYR A 58 20.30 37.40 -13.78
C TYR A 58 19.11 36.56 -13.26
N GLN A 59 17.98 36.60 -13.95
CA GLN A 59 16.83 35.75 -13.61
C GLN A 59 17.14 34.27 -13.82
N GLN A 60 17.85 33.91 -14.89
CA GLN A 60 18.25 32.54 -15.14
C GLN A 60 19.22 32.01 -14.07
N GLU A 61 20.15 32.84 -13.61
CA GLU A 61 21.09 32.50 -12.53
C GLU A 61 20.35 32.24 -11.21
N ARG A 62 19.40 33.12 -10.84
CA ARG A 62 18.54 32.91 -9.65
C ARG A 62 17.76 31.62 -9.74
N LEU A 63 17.17 31.34 -10.90
CA LEU A 63 16.39 30.12 -11.12
C LEU A 63 17.28 28.87 -10.98
N ASN A 64 18.48 28.89 -11.53
CA ASN A 64 19.44 27.79 -11.39
C ASN A 64 19.90 27.61 -9.94
N LYS A 65 20.13 28.69 -9.20
CA LYS A 65 20.44 28.65 -7.77
C LYS A 65 19.30 28.00 -6.99
N LEU A 66 18.06 28.42 -7.24
CA LEU A 66 16.87 27.86 -6.60
C LEU A 66 16.72 26.36 -6.91
N PHE A 67 16.93 25.95 -8.16
CA PHE A 67 16.86 24.52 -8.53
C PHE A 67 17.90 23.68 -7.80
N ASN A 68 19.15 24.17 -7.71
CA ASN A 68 20.23 23.47 -7.01
C ASN A 68 19.94 23.33 -5.51
N MET A 69 19.40 24.37 -4.88
CA MET A 69 19.00 24.34 -3.47
C MET A 69 17.88 23.32 -3.26
N ALA A 70 16.79 23.44 -4.00
CA ALA A 70 15.64 22.53 -3.89
C ALA A 70 16.02 21.07 -4.20
N ASP A 71 16.85 20.81 -5.21
CA ASP A 71 17.34 19.47 -5.53
C ASP A 71 18.11 18.85 -4.37
N LYS A 72 19.00 19.61 -3.71
CA LYS A 72 19.75 19.16 -2.55
C LYS A 72 18.84 18.86 -1.37
N THR A 73 17.91 19.76 -1.08
CA THR A 73 16.95 19.64 0.04
C THR A 73 16.02 18.45 -0.17
N ILE A 74 15.43 18.30 -1.36
CA ILE A 74 14.57 17.15 -1.69
C ILE A 74 15.35 15.84 -1.57
N LYS A 75 16.53 15.75 -2.19
CA LYS A 75 17.34 14.51 -2.18
C LYS A 75 17.74 14.10 -0.77
N SER A 76 18.16 15.05 0.07
CA SER A 76 18.56 14.76 1.45
C SER A 76 17.39 14.26 2.30
N GLN A 77 16.24 14.90 2.21
CA GLN A 77 15.04 14.52 2.97
C GLN A 77 14.50 13.14 2.56
N TYR A 78 14.41 12.86 1.26
CA TYR A 78 13.98 11.55 0.80
C TYR A 78 14.95 10.43 1.15
N LYS A 79 16.27 10.72 1.21
CA LYS A 79 17.28 9.78 1.70
C LYS A 79 17.07 9.44 3.18
N LEU A 80 16.75 10.44 4.01
CA LEU A 80 16.42 10.24 5.42
C LEU A 80 15.13 9.42 5.58
N ILE A 81 14.08 9.73 4.82
CA ILE A 81 12.84 8.96 4.81
C ILE A 81 13.11 7.51 4.45
N ALA A 82 13.89 7.25 3.39
CA ALA A 82 14.21 5.89 2.96
C ALA A 82 15.00 5.11 4.03
N GLY A 83 15.98 5.75 4.68
CA GLY A 83 16.77 5.13 5.76
C GLY A 83 15.92 4.79 6.98
N ASN A 84 15.09 5.72 7.44
CA ASN A 84 14.19 5.49 8.57
C ASN A 84 13.17 4.39 8.24
N MET A 85 12.62 4.40 7.02
CA MET A 85 11.71 3.36 6.56
C MET A 85 12.35 1.98 6.58
N THR A 86 13.60 1.82 6.16
CA THR A 86 14.31 0.54 6.20
C THR A 86 14.42 0.02 7.64
N THR A 87 14.76 0.88 8.59
CA THR A 87 14.82 0.51 10.02
C THR A 87 13.46 0.08 10.57
N GLU A 88 12.40 0.83 10.25
CA GLU A 88 11.03 0.46 10.63
C GLU A 88 10.60 -0.88 10.02
N LEU A 89 10.93 -1.12 8.76
CA LEU A 89 10.60 -2.37 8.07
C LEU A 89 11.33 -3.57 8.67
N MET A 90 12.59 -3.44 9.09
CA MET A 90 13.31 -4.49 9.83
C MET A 90 12.61 -4.85 11.14
N THR A 91 12.27 -3.84 11.94
CA THR A 91 11.55 -4.03 13.20
C THR A 91 10.19 -4.69 12.98
N LEU A 92 9.48 -4.29 11.93
CA LEU A 92 8.20 -4.89 11.57
C LEU A 92 8.34 -6.34 11.10
N ALA A 93 9.37 -6.66 10.34
CA ALA A 93 9.64 -8.04 9.93
C ALA A 93 9.88 -8.95 11.13
N GLU A 94 10.66 -8.49 12.12
CA GLU A 94 10.91 -9.21 13.37
C GLU A 94 9.61 -9.42 14.17
N ILE A 95 8.86 -8.34 14.42
CA ILE A 95 7.58 -8.43 15.14
C ILE A 95 6.59 -9.36 14.42
N GLU A 96 6.57 -9.35 13.11
CA GLU A 96 5.62 -10.14 12.33
C GLU A 96 6.01 -11.61 12.24
N SER A 97 7.30 -11.93 12.21
CA SER A 97 7.78 -13.32 12.34
C SER A 97 7.41 -13.92 13.70
N MET A 98 7.65 -13.16 14.76
CA MET A 98 7.22 -13.55 16.13
C MET A 98 5.70 -13.74 16.23
N PHE A 99 4.94 -12.82 15.64
CA PHE A 99 3.48 -12.92 15.61
C PHE A 99 3.03 -14.18 14.89
N ALA A 100 3.57 -14.48 13.71
CA ALA A 100 3.18 -15.64 12.91
C ALA A 100 3.37 -16.95 13.68
N ALA A 101 4.53 -17.16 14.29
CA ALA A 101 4.80 -18.36 15.08
C ALA A 101 3.92 -18.44 16.33
N LYS A 102 3.81 -17.35 17.10
CA LYS A 102 2.94 -17.31 18.29
C LYS A 102 1.48 -17.57 17.98
N ALA A 103 0.97 -17.03 16.86
CA ALA A 103 -0.40 -17.27 16.42
C ALA A 103 -0.65 -18.76 16.17
N ILE A 104 0.27 -19.41 15.45
CA ILE A 104 0.16 -20.83 15.13
C ILE A 104 0.29 -21.67 16.43
N ASN A 105 1.31 -21.45 17.22
CA ASN A 105 1.55 -22.19 18.48
C ASN A 105 0.37 -22.05 19.47
N SER A 106 -0.22 -20.85 19.56
CA SER A 106 -1.38 -20.60 20.42
C SER A 106 -2.61 -21.44 20.04
N VAL A 107 -2.80 -21.68 18.74
CA VAL A 107 -3.91 -22.50 18.25
C VAL A 107 -3.63 -23.97 18.36
N LEU A 108 -2.40 -24.38 18.11
CA LEU A 108 -1.95 -25.77 18.31
C LEU A 108 -1.84 -26.15 19.79
N LYS A 109 -1.71 -25.16 20.70
CA LYS A 109 -1.47 -25.31 22.13
C LYS A 109 -0.14 -26.02 22.47
N VAL A 110 0.80 -25.98 21.55
CA VAL A 110 2.17 -26.51 21.68
C VAL A 110 3.12 -25.60 20.89
N ASP A 111 4.36 -25.45 21.36
CA ASP A 111 5.38 -24.66 20.70
C ASP A 111 6.13 -25.53 19.66
N LEU A 112 5.57 -25.61 18.47
CA LEU A 112 6.14 -26.37 17.34
C LEU A 112 6.76 -25.48 16.28
N VAL A 113 6.32 -24.22 16.16
CA VAL A 113 6.76 -23.30 15.13
C VAL A 113 7.78 -22.33 15.70
N ASP A 114 8.98 -22.35 15.14
CA ASP A 114 10.03 -21.37 15.43
C ASP A 114 9.90 -20.12 14.58
N TYR A 115 10.33 -18.97 15.12
CA TYR A 115 10.23 -17.66 14.48
C TYR A 115 11.58 -16.95 14.37
N ALA A 116 12.67 -17.55 14.82
CA ALA A 116 13.96 -16.90 14.89
C ALA A 116 14.53 -16.65 13.48
N LEU A 117 14.20 -15.48 12.91
CA LEU A 117 14.88 -14.99 11.71
C LEU A 117 16.18 -14.30 12.12
N SER A 118 17.27 -14.63 11.42
CA SER A 118 18.56 -13.98 11.65
C SER A 118 18.49 -12.49 11.28
N ARG A 119 19.41 -11.71 11.82
CA ARG A 119 19.50 -10.28 11.51
C ARG A 119 19.71 -10.04 10.01
N GLU A 120 20.49 -10.89 9.36
CA GLU A 120 20.78 -10.83 7.92
C GLU A 120 19.51 -11.00 7.12
N VAL A 121 18.67 -11.98 7.47
CA VAL A 121 17.36 -12.22 6.81
C VAL A 121 16.42 -11.02 7.04
N LEU A 122 16.37 -10.46 8.25
CA LEU A 122 15.55 -9.28 8.53
C LEU A 122 16.01 -8.05 7.72
N GLU A 123 17.32 -7.86 7.55
CA GLU A 123 17.89 -6.80 6.71
C GLU A 123 17.54 -7.01 5.23
N GLU A 124 17.67 -8.23 4.71
CA GLU A 124 17.29 -8.59 3.35
C GLU A 124 15.80 -8.34 3.11
N LEU A 125 14.94 -8.81 4.01
CA LEU A 125 13.50 -8.56 3.92
C LEU A 125 13.16 -7.07 3.85
N ALA A 126 13.82 -6.24 4.66
CA ALA A 126 13.56 -4.80 4.69
C ALA A 126 14.09 -4.05 3.46
N LYS A 127 15.23 -4.49 2.90
CA LYS A 127 15.93 -3.81 1.81
C LYS A 127 15.49 -4.30 0.43
N ASP A 128 15.28 -5.61 0.27
CA ASP A 128 15.20 -6.28 -1.03
C ASP A 128 13.79 -6.78 -1.38
N THR A 129 12.86 -6.77 -0.41
CA THR A 129 11.46 -7.11 -0.73
C THR A 129 10.91 -6.17 -1.81
N LEU A 130 10.49 -6.76 -2.92
CA LEU A 130 9.98 -6.02 -4.07
C LEU A 130 8.54 -5.53 -3.81
N ILE A 131 8.27 -4.31 -4.21
CA ILE A 131 6.95 -3.69 -4.22
C ILE A 131 6.68 -3.26 -5.65
N GLN A 132 5.84 -4.01 -6.36
CA GLN A 132 5.57 -3.74 -7.78
C GLN A 132 6.87 -3.66 -8.62
N GLY A 133 7.76 -4.64 -8.42
CA GLY A 133 8.96 -4.83 -9.23
C GLY A 133 10.20 -4.04 -8.81
N ALA A 134 10.16 -3.27 -7.71
CA ALA A 134 11.34 -2.59 -7.17
C ALA A 134 11.31 -2.51 -5.64
N PRO A 135 12.47 -2.46 -4.95
CA PRO A 135 12.52 -2.27 -3.51
C PRO A 135 12.08 -0.87 -3.09
N SER A 136 11.71 -0.73 -1.80
CA SER A 136 11.22 0.53 -1.22
C SER A 136 12.16 1.72 -1.47
N SER A 137 13.47 1.51 -1.35
CA SER A 137 14.50 2.54 -1.54
C SER A 137 14.51 3.14 -2.96
N GLU A 138 14.31 2.31 -3.98
CA GLU A 138 14.21 2.79 -5.37
C GLU A 138 12.94 3.61 -5.60
N TRP A 139 11.81 3.19 -5.00
CA TRP A 139 10.58 3.96 -5.08
C TRP A 139 10.70 5.33 -4.41
N TRP A 140 11.40 5.42 -3.25
CA TRP A 140 11.68 6.70 -2.61
C TRP A 140 12.56 7.59 -3.49
N ALA A 141 13.59 7.03 -4.13
CA ALA A 141 14.43 7.76 -5.08
C ALA A 141 13.64 8.27 -6.30
N LYS A 142 12.75 7.45 -6.87
CA LYS A 142 11.85 7.86 -7.96
C LYS A 142 10.89 8.97 -7.54
N GLN A 143 10.36 8.93 -6.31
CA GLN A 143 9.50 9.99 -5.79
C GLN A 143 10.27 11.29 -5.59
N ALA A 144 11.51 11.24 -5.10
CA ALA A 144 12.38 12.40 -4.99
C ALA A 144 12.62 13.06 -6.35
N SER A 145 13.04 12.28 -7.36
CA SER A 145 13.24 12.76 -8.72
C SER A 145 11.98 13.36 -9.32
N SER A 146 10.84 12.68 -9.15
CA SER A 146 9.55 13.19 -9.63
C SER A 146 9.16 14.52 -8.98
N LEU A 147 9.47 14.72 -7.68
CA LEU A 147 9.20 15.98 -6.99
C LEU A 147 10.13 17.10 -7.48
N GLN A 148 11.42 16.79 -7.74
CA GLN A 148 12.39 17.72 -8.31
C GLN A 148 11.95 18.21 -9.71
N ASP A 149 11.57 17.29 -10.57
CA ASP A 149 11.13 17.61 -11.94
C ASP A 149 9.84 18.42 -11.92
N GLU A 150 8.90 18.07 -11.06
CA GLU A 150 7.66 18.81 -10.86
C GLU A 150 7.93 20.24 -10.39
N PHE A 151 8.82 20.42 -9.41
CA PHE A 151 9.21 21.73 -8.93
C PHE A 151 9.84 22.60 -10.04
N LYS A 152 10.80 22.03 -10.79
CA LYS A 152 11.43 22.74 -11.93
C LYS A 152 10.40 23.11 -12.98
N ARG A 153 9.47 22.22 -13.31
CA ARG A 153 8.38 22.48 -14.25
C ARG A 153 7.49 23.63 -13.77
N VAL A 154 7.05 23.56 -12.52
CA VAL A 154 6.20 24.58 -11.91
C VAL A 154 6.88 25.94 -11.93
N MET A 155 8.14 26.03 -11.52
CA MET A 155 8.89 27.30 -11.50
C MET A 155 9.11 27.87 -12.90
N ARG A 156 9.48 27.06 -13.89
CA ARG A 156 9.66 27.53 -15.27
C ARG A 156 8.35 28.09 -15.85
N VAL A 157 7.23 27.42 -15.60
CA VAL A 157 5.89 27.90 -16.04
C VAL A 157 5.53 29.20 -15.34
N SER A 158 5.77 29.28 -14.03
CA SER A 158 5.47 30.49 -13.25
C SER A 158 6.28 31.71 -13.71
N VAL A 159 7.59 31.52 -13.93
CA VAL A 159 8.47 32.58 -14.45
C VAL A 159 8.05 32.99 -15.88
N ALA A 160 7.75 32.05 -16.76
CA ALA A 160 7.31 32.33 -18.12
C ALA A 160 5.99 33.11 -18.18
N ARG A 161 5.15 32.97 -17.16
CA ARG A 161 3.88 33.71 -16.99
C ARG A 161 4.02 35.02 -16.24
N GLY A 162 5.19 35.35 -15.73
CA GLY A 162 5.39 36.55 -14.91
C GLY A 162 4.62 36.49 -13.57
N GLU A 163 4.45 35.29 -13.00
CA GLU A 163 3.76 35.11 -11.74
C GLU A 163 4.53 35.75 -10.57
N THR A 164 3.79 36.31 -9.60
CA THR A 164 4.37 36.81 -8.35
C THR A 164 4.77 35.65 -7.43
N LEU A 165 5.64 35.91 -6.43
CA LEU A 165 6.00 34.91 -5.40
C LEU A 165 4.78 34.28 -4.73
N GLY A 166 3.74 35.05 -4.41
CA GLY A 166 2.51 34.55 -3.83
C GLY A 166 1.77 33.57 -4.76
N GLN A 167 1.75 33.85 -6.07
CA GLN A 167 1.16 32.95 -7.07
C GLN A 167 1.99 31.66 -7.24
N MET A 168 3.33 31.77 -7.26
CA MET A 168 4.23 30.62 -7.28
C MET A 168 4.02 29.73 -6.06
N THR A 169 3.96 30.32 -4.87
CA THR A 169 3.67 29.62 -3.61
C THR A 169 2.31 28.91 -3.63
N ALA A 170 1.28 29.61 -4.12
CA ALA A 170 -0.06 29.03 -4.24
C ALA A 170 -0.07 27.84 -5.22
N ARG A 171 0.74 27.88 -6.29
CA ARG A 171 0.90 26.79 -7.25
C ARG A 171 1.58 25.57 -6.61
N ILE A 172 2.64 25.78 -5.83
CA ILE A 172 3.31 24.72 -5.06
C ILE A 172 2.34 24.07 -4.07
N LYS A 173 1.56 24.86 -3.34
CA LYS A 173 0.57 24.39 -2.38
C LYS A 173 -0.69 23.79 -3.02
N GLY A 174 -0.95 24.07 -4.28
CA GLY A 174 -2.20 23.68 -4.97
C GLY A 174 -3.43 24.47 -4.48
N THR A 175 -3.23 25.70 -4.01
CA THR A 175 -4.27 26.62 -3.55
C THR A 175 -4.57 27.72 -4.56
N GLN A 176 -4.19 27.51 -5.83
CA GLN A 176 -4.45 28.48 -6.88
C GLN A 176 -5.96 28.71 -7.07
N ASP A 177 -6.33 29.98 -7.10
CA ASP A 177 -7.64 30.38 -7.55
C ASP A 177 -7.67 30.33 -9.09
N VAL A 178 -8.20 29.25 -9.63
CA VAL A 178 -8.30 29.00 -11.07
C VAL A 178 -9.11 30.12 -11.77
N THR A 179 -9.99 30.80 -11.03
CA THR A 179 -10.80 31.91 -11.57
C THR A 179 -9.98 33.19 -11.77
N LYS A 180 -8.83 33.34 -11.07
CA LYS A 180 -7.94 34.51 -11.16
C LYS A 180 -6.81 34.36 -12.17
N LEU A 181 -6.65 33.20 -12.80
CA LEU A 181 -5.58 32.90 -13.77
C LEU A 181 -5.75 33.56 -15.15
N GLY A 182 -6.56 34.62 -15.25
CA GLY A 182 -6.60 35.48 -16.44
C GLY A 182 -7.23 34.87 -17.69
N VAL A 183 -7.79 33.67 -17.60
CA VAL A 183 -8.63 33.10 -18.65
C VAL A 183 -10.05 33.67 -18.50
N ARG A 184 -10.16 34.98 -18.43
CA ARG A 184 -11.41 35.71 -18.55
C ARG A 184 -11.84 35.82 -20.02
N GLY A 185 -11.92 34.72 -20.70
CA GLY A 185 -12.61 34.58 -21.95
C GLY A 185 -13.23 33.22 -21.92
N LYS A 186 -14.54 33.14 -21.85
CA LYS A 186 -15.25 31.89 -22.10
C LYS A 186 -14.75 31.33 -23.43
N VAL A 187 -13.85 30.39 -23.37
CA VAL A 187 -13.55 29.57 -24.55
C VAL A 187 -14.79 28.72 -24.74
N PRO A 188 -15.51 28.86 -25.85
CA PRO A 188 -16.73 28.09 -26.08
C PRO A 188 -16.46 26.60 -25.95
N GLY A 189 -17.22 25.89 -25.10
CA GLY A 189 -17.11 24.46 -24.90
C GLY A 189 -16.14 24.04 -23.74
N VAL A 190 -15.47 24.97 -23.06
CA VAL A 190 -14.61 24.66 -21.88
C VAL A 190 -15.40 24.99 -20.61
N THR A 191 -15.71 23.96 -19.83
CA THR A 191 -16.37 24.10 -18.52
C THR A 191 -15.37 24.47 -17.44
N ASP A 192 -15.86 25.08 -16.33
CA ASP A 192 -15.04 25.31 -15.13
C ASP A 192 -14.41 24.02 -14.60
N GLU A 193 -15.05 22.88 -14.81
CA GLU A 193 -14.57 21.56 -14.44
C GLU A 193 -13.41 21.10 -15.33
N MET A 194 -13.48 21.36 -16.63
CA MET A 194 -12.38 21.14 -17.58
C MET A 194 -11.19 22.06 -17.29
N LEU A 195 -11.44 23.31 -16.91
CA LEU A 195 -10.40 24.26 -16.49
C LEU A 195 -9.76 23.81 -15.15
N ARG A 196 -10.54 23.35 -14.19
CA ARG A 196 -10.05 22.78 -12.94
C ARG A 196 -9.26 21.48 -13.18
N ALA A 197 -9.69 20.64 -14.11
CA ALA A 197 -8.98 19.41 -14.48
C ALA A 197 -7.65 19.72 -15.22
N ALA A 198 -7.62 20.75 -16.07
CA ALA A 198 -6.45 21.13 -16.84
C ALA A 198 -5.45 22.03 -16.07
N LEU A 199 -5.96 22.86 -15.15
CA LEU A 199 -5.18 23.85 -14.40
C LEU A 199 -5.11 23.54 -12.90
N GLY A 200 -5.99 22.68 -12.41
CA GLY A 200 -6.12 22.27 -11.01
C GLY A 200 -5.43 20.95 -10.72
N GLU A 201 -4.21 20.74 -11.22
CA GLU A 201 -3.40 19.65 -10.69
C GLU A 201 -3.33 19.79 -9.17
N PRO A 202 -3.57 18.70 -8.41
CA PRO A 202 -3.37 18.75 -6.97
C PRO A 202 -1.96 19.24 -6.72
N GLY A 203 -1.77 20.28 -5.88
CA GLY A 203 -0.46 20.86 -5.66
C GLY A 203 0.57 19.80 -5.29
N MET A 204 1.83 20.13 -5.44
CA MET A 204 2.95 19.21 -5.25
C MET A 204 2.86 18.44 -3.92
N ILE A 205 2.41 19.11 -2.84
CA ILE A 205 2.20 18.51 -1.53
C ILE A 205 1.20 17.34 -1.57
N LYS A 206 0.03 17.56 -2.17
CA LYS A 206 -1.02 16.51 -2.22
C LYS A 206 -0.57 15.30 -3.03
N LYS A 207 0.16 15.56 -4.13
CA LYS A 207 0.71 14.50 -4.99
C LYS A 207 1.80 13.71 -4.26
N ALA A 208 2.76 14.40 -3.63
CA ALA A 208 3.82 13.76 -2.84
C ALA A 208 3.25 12.92 -1.69
N ASN A 209 2.33 13.47 -0.91
CA ASN A 209 1.68 12.77 0.21
C ASN A 209 0.88 11.54 -0.25
N ARG A 210 0.16 11.62 -1.38
CA ARG A 210 -0.56 10.48 -1.93
C ARG A 210 0.39 9.34 -2.33
N ASN A 211 1.48 9.68 -3.01
CA ASN A 211 2.46 8.70 -3.46
C ASN A 211 3.23 8.08 -2.27
N ALA A 212 3.65 8.89 -1.31
CA ALA A 212 4.29 8.43 -0.09
C ALA A 212 3.37 7.50 0.71
N LYS A 213 2.11 7.87 0.91
CA LYS A 213 1.12 7.04 1.60
C LYS A 213 0.91 5.68 0.92
N ALA A 214 0.86 5.65 -0.40
CA ALA A 214 0.73 4.41 -1.16
C ALA A 214 1.98 3.52 -0.98
N LEU A 215 3.18 4.11 -1.05
CA LEU A 215 4.44 3.40 -0.88
C LEU A 215 4.58 2.84 0.54
N VAL A 216 4.37 3.65 1.58
CA VAL A 216 4.41 3.19 2.99
C VAL A 216 3.52 1.98 3.19
N LYS A 217 2.24 2.09 2.82
CA LYS A 217 1.28 1.01 3.03
C LYS A 217 1.66 -0.28 2.30
N SER A 218 2.18 -0.15 1.08
CA SER A 218 2.58 -1.31 0.29
C SER A 218 3.89 -1.91 0.79
N SER A 219 4.87 -1.09 1.21
CA SER A 219 6.13 -1.57 1.81
C SER A 219 5.89 -2.38 3.07
N TYR A 220 5.06 -1.85 3.98
CA TYR A 220 4.69 -2.56 5.21
C TYR A 220 4.03 -3.90 4.90
N GLN A 221 3.02 -3.89 4.02
CA GLN A 221 2.31 -5.12 3.66
C GLN A 221 3.24 -6.15 3.01
N ALA A 222 4.15 -5.72 2.12
CA ALA A 222 5.08 -6.59 1.43
C ALA A 222 6.07 -7.24 2.41
N VAL A 223 6.75 -6.44 3.22
CA VAL A 223 7.77 -6.94 4.17
C VAL A 223 7.16 -7.85 5.22
N MET A 224 6.00 -7.48 5.79
CA MET A 224 5.30 -8.34 6.74
C MET A 224 4.83 -9.65 6.09
N GLY A 225 4.33 -9.60 4.86
CA GLY A 225 3.97 -10.79 4.10
C GLY A 225 5.16 -11.70 3.86
N SER A 226 6.31 -11.13 3.48
CA SER A 226 7.57 -11.86 3.27
C SER A 226 8.13 -12.46 4.56
N ALA A 227 8.06 -11.73 5.68
CA ALA A 227 8.49 -12.26 6.99
C ALA A 227 7.66 -13.47 7.43
N ARG A 228 6.33 -13.42 7.23
CA ARG A 228 5.45 -14.58 7.47
C ARG A 228 5.80 -15.76 6.59
N MET A 229 6.00 -15.50 5.29
CA MET A 229 6.35 -16.56 4.33
C MET A 229 7.67 -17.22 4.70
N GLU A 230 8.64 -16.47 5.22
CA GLU A 230 9.91 -17.04 5.68
C GLU A 230 9.71 -17.97 6.89
N VAL A 231 8.90 -17.57 7.88
CA VAL A 231 8.50 -18.45 8.98
C VAL A 231 7.79 -19.71 8.48
N TYR A 232 6.89 -19.57 7.50
CA TYR A 232 6.16 -20.72 6.97
C TYR A 232 7.07 -21.71 6.23
N LYS A 233 8.08 -21.21 5.51
CA LYS A 233 9.06 -22.05 4.83
C LYS A 233 9.97 -22.80 5.81
N GLN A 234 10.45 -22.12 6.85
CA GLN A 234 11.30 -22.72 7.87
C GLN A 234 10.59 -23.82 8.67
N ASN A 235 9.25 -23.77 8.75
CA ASN A 235 8.41 -24.71 9.47
C ASN A 235 7.53 -25.55 8.51
N SER A 236 8.10 -25.99 7.39
CA SER A 236 7.38 -26.74 6.37
C SER A 236 6.96 -28.16 6.79
N ASP A 237 7.51 -28.67 7.89
CA ASP A 237 7.10 -29.90 8.57
C ASP A 237 5.74 -29.79 9.25
N VAL A 238 5.35 -28.59 9.68
CA VAL A 238 4.07 -28.27 10.33
C VAL A 238 3.14 -27.53 9.36
N ILE A 239 3.68 -26.70 8.46
CA ILE A 239 2.93 -25.86 7.52
C ILE A 239 3.00 -26.44 6.12
N LYS A 240 1.83 -26.85 5.61
CA LYS A 240 1.72 -27.46 4.27
C LYS A 240 1.83 -26.46 3.13
N GLY A 241 1.40 -25.22 3.36
CA GLY A 241 1.35 -24.19 2.33
C GLY A 241 0.57 -22.96 2.80
N VAL A 242 0.05 -22.20 1.86
CA VAL A 242 -0.67 -20.96 2.12
C VAL A 242 -1.97 -20.85 1.33
N GLU A 243 -2.93 -20.16 1.92
CA GLU A 243 -4.21 -19.79 1.30
C GLU A 243 -4.31 -18.28 1.15
N TYR A 244 -4.67 -17.81 -0.04
CA TYR A 244 -4.90 -16.40 -0.32
C TYR A 244 -6.24 -15.96 0.30
N MET A 245 -6.22 -14.97 1.17
CA MET A 245 -7.41 -14.41 1.77
C MET A 245 -7.56 -12.94 1.37
N ALA A 246 -8.56 -12.66 0.54
CA ALA A 246 -8.94 -11.30 0.20
C ALA A 246 -9.84 -10.69 1.29
N THR A 247 -9.81 -9.37 1.43
CA THR A 247 -10.78 -8.64 2.26
C THR A 247 -12.15 -8.67 1.58
N LEU A 248 -13.19 -9.09 2.29
CA LEU A 248 -14.56 -9.13 1.74
C LEU A 248 -15.24 -7.76 1.86
N ASP A 249 -14.87 -6.82 0.99
CA ASP A 249 -15.47 -5.47 0.92
C ASP A 249 -15.48 -4.91 -0.50
N ASN A 250 -16.11 -3.73 -0.68
CA ASN A 250 -16.25 -3.04 -1.96
C ASN A 250 -14.94 -2.51 -2.53
N ARG A 251 -13.87 -2.42 -1.74
CA ARG A 251 -12.54 -1.92 -2.15
C ARG A 251 -11.65 -3.03 -2.69
N THR A 252 -12.06 -4.29 -2.57
CA THR A 252 -11.30 -5.44 -3.06
C THR A 252 -11.32 -5.49 -4.58
N THR A 253 -10.13 -5.52 -5.18
CA THR A 253 -9.98 -5.52 -6.64
C THR A 253 -10.40 -6.85 -7.26
N LEU A 254 -10.67 -6.84 -8.57
CA LEU A 254 -11.03 -8.05 -9.32
C LEU A 254 -9.94 -9.12 -9.22
N LEU A 255 -8.66 -8.70 -9.25
CA LEU A 255 -7.53 -9.61 -9.09
C LEU A 255 -7.60 -10.33 -7.73
N CYS A 256 -7.71 -9.59 -6.62
CA CYS A 256 -7.77 -10.20 -5.30
C CYS A 256 -8.99 -11.09 -5.11
N ARG A 257 -10.13 -10.74 -5.75
CA ARG A 257 -11.35 -11.58 -5.75
C ARG A 257 -11.14 -12.91 -6.46
N ALA A 258 -10.45 -12.87 -7.61
CA ALA A 258 -10.16 -14.09 -8.37
C ALA A 258 -9.20 -15.03 -7.63
N TYR A 259 -8.31 -14.48 -6.82
CA TYR A 259 -7.33 -15.24 -6.04
C TYR A 259 -7.86 -15.74 -4.68
N ASP A 260 -9.00 -15.21 -4.22
CA ASP A 260 -9.55 -15.53 -2.90
C ASP A 260 -9.87 -17.02 -2.75
N GLY A 261 -9.33 -17.64 -1.70
CA GLY A 261 -9.44 -19.07 -1.45
C GLY A 261 -8.47 -19.96 -2.27
N SER A 262 -7.62 -19.37 -3.10
CA SER A 262 -6.59 -20.12 -3.81
C SER A 262 -5.48 -20.56 -2.87
N GLN A 263 -4.91 -21.76 -3.09
CA GLN A 263 -3.97 -22.41 -2.20
C GLN A 263 -2.72 -22.86 -2.95
N TRP A 264 -1.56 -22.71 -2.31
CA TRP A 264 -0.27 -23.16 -2.83
C TRP A 264 0.55 -23.78 -1.71
N SER A 265 1.43 -24.71 -2.10
CA SER A 265 2.48 -25.24 -1.23
C SER A 265 3.53 -24.17 -0.90
N SER A 266 4.42 -24.47 0.04
CA SER A 266 5.49 -23.54 0.46
C SER A 266 6.46 -23.15 -0.67
N ASP A 267 6.57 -23.98 -1.71
CA ASP A 267 7.36 -23.75 -2.93
C ASP A 267 6.54 -23.10 -4.07
N GLY A 268 5.30 -22.66 -3.80
CA GLY A 268 4.45 -21.93 -4.74
C GLY A 268 3.69 -22.79 -5.76
N GLN A 269 3.67 -24.11 -5.60
CA GLN A 269 2.91 -24.99 -6.50
C GLN A 269 1.42 -25.00 -6.09
N PRO A 270 0.49 -24.90 -7.06
CA PRO A 270 -0.94 -24.94 -6.77
C PRO A 270 -1.35 -26.25 -6.09
N ILE A 271 -2.17 -26.17 -5.05
CA ILE A 271 -2.77 -27.33 -4.37
C ILE A 271 -4.30 -27.27 -4.39
N GLY A 272 -4.93 -28.44 -4.20
CA GLY A 272 -6.37 -28.55 -4.20
C GLY A 272 -6.99 -28.23 -5.56
N LYS A 273 -7.96 -27.30 -5.60
CA LYS A 273 -8.66 -26.85 -6.81
C LYS A 273 -7.99 -25.64 -7.48
N THR A 274 -6.90 -25.13 -6.93
CA THR A 274 -6.20 -23.96 -7.43
C THR A 274 -5.55 -24.23 -8.78
N LYS A 275 -5.80 -23.36 -9.76
CA LYS A 275 -5.16 -23.39 -11.10
C LYS A 275 -4.35 -22.13 -11.38
N LEU A 276 -4.43 -21.13 -10.51
CA LEU A 276 -3.77 -19.85 -10.67
C LEU A 276 -2.31 -19.94 -10.18
N PRO A 277 -1.37 -19.22 -10.83
CA PRO A 277 0.00 -19.14 -10.36
C PRO A 277 0.06 -18.46 -9.01
N PHE A 278 1.07 -18.77 -8.21
CA PHE A 278 1.31 -18.12 -6.93
C PHE A 278 1.46 -16.61 -7.10
N LYS A 279 0.83 -15.84 -6.20
CA LYS A 279 1.03 -14.40 -6.07
C LYS A 279 1.07 -14.00 -4.60
N GLN A 280 2.11 -13.25 -4.24
CA GLN A 280 2.25 -12.68 -2.91
C GLN A 280 1.69 -11.24 -2.88
N PRO A 281 0.68 -10.94 -2.06
CA PRO A 281 0.21 -9.57 -1.89
C PRO A 281 1.17 -8.75 -0.99
N PRO A 282 1.42 -7.47 -1.30
CA PRO A 282 1.07 -6.71 -2.50
C PRO A 282 2.11 -6.82 -3.62
N THR A 283 3.20 -7.58 -3.39
CA THR A 283 4.38 -7.69 -4.28
C THR A 283 3.96 -7.95 -5.72
N ASP A 284 3.11 -8.96 -5.93
CA ASP A 284 2.70 -9.43 -7.25
C ASP A 284 1.27 -9.03 -7.63
N THR A 285 0.62 -8.17 -6.82
CA THR A 285 -0.78 -7.82 -7.04
C THR A 285 -0.99 -6.35 -7.44
N HIS A 286 -1.16 -5.45 -6.49
CA HIS A 286 -1.38 -4.02 -6.76
C HIS A 286 -1.05 -3.14 -5.55
N TRP A 287 -0.81 -1.85 -5.79
CA TRP A 287 -0.61 -0.86 -4.73
C TRP A 287 -1.75 -0.84 -3.72
N GLY A 288 -1.38 -0.83 -2.43
CA GLY A 288 -2.34 -0.76 -1.32
C GLY A 288 -3.19 -2.02 -1.17
N CYS A 289 -2.73 -3.17 -1.69
CA CYS A 289 -3.38 -4.47 -1.46
C CYS A 289 -3.48 -4.77 0.04
N ARG A 290 -4.63 -5.27 0.48
CA ARG A 290 -4.93 -5.64 1.88
C ARG A 290 -5.08 -7.14 2.07
N SER A 291 -5.02 -7.90 0.99
CA SER A 291 -5.06 -9.36 1.04
C SER A 291 -3.85 -9.90 1.78
N ILE A 292 -3.99 -11.08 2.36
CA ILE A 292 -2.93 -11.76 3.11
C ILE A 292 -2.85 -13.22 2.69
N LEU A 293 -1.72 -13.86 2.99
CA LEU A 293 -1.54 -15.30 2.90
C LEU A 293 -1.66 -15.89 4.31
N LEU A 294 -2.55 -16.85 4.46
CA LEU A 294 -2.75 -17.61 5.70
C LEU A 294 -2.02 -18.95 5.61
N PRO A 295 -1.41 -19.44 6.70
CA PRO A 295 -0.81 -20.76 6.70
C PRO A 295 -1.87 -21.87 6.64
N ILE A 296 -1.62 -22.86 5.81
CA ILE A 296 -2.36 -24.13 5.81
C ILE A 296 -1.55 -25.12 6.63
N MET A 297 -2.13 -25.56 7.73
CA MET A 297 -1.47 -26.53 8.61
C MET A 297 -1.52 -27.92 7.99
N ARG A 298 -0.47 -28.73 8.23
CA ARG A 298 -0.59 -30.17 8.03
C ARG A 298 -1.57 -30.73 9.02
N SER A 299 -2.23 -31.82 8.67
CA SER A 299 -3.10 -32.54 9.60
C SER A 299 -2.27 -33.11 10.78
N LEU A 300 -2.90 -33.29 11.93
CA LEU A 300 -2.23 -33.94 13.05
C LEU A 300 -1.73 -35.35 12.69
N SER A 301 -2.44 -36.05 11.81
CA SER A 301 -2.00 -37.34 11.31
C SER A 301 -0.71 -37.24 10.47
N GLU A 302 -0.56 -36.16 9.66
CA GLU A 302 0.67 -35.90 8.89
C GLU A 302 1.83 -35.47 9.81
N ILE A 303 1.59 -34.60 10.80
CA ILE A 303 2.62 -34.11 11.74
C ILE A 303 3.12 -35.25 12.64
N LEU A 304 2.21 -36.04 13.18
CA LEU A 304 2.55 -37.14 14.12
C LEU A 304 2.84 -38.47 13.42
N ASN A 305 2.68 -38.53 12.11
CA ASN A 305 2.76 -39.76 11.33
C ASN A 305 1.87 -40.89 11.87
N ILE A 306 0.67 -40.55 12.39
CA ILE A 306 -0.34 -41.48 12.92
C ILE A 306 -1.58 -41.43 12.04
N PRO A 307 -1.89 -42.49 11.28
CA PRO A 307 -3.08 -42.54 10.42
C PRO A 307 -4.40 -42.48 11.23
N GLY A 308 -5.40 -41.80 10.67
CA GLY A 308 -6.79 -41.89 11.16
C GLY A 308 -7.20 -40.86 12.24
N ILE A 309 -6.38 -39.85 12.53
CA ILE A 309 -6.78 -38.71 13.37
C ILE A 309 -7.80 -37.86 12.58
N PRO A 310 -9.03 -37.60 13.07
CA PRO A 310 -10.03 -36.82 12.36
C PRO A 310 -9.59 -35.35 12.16
N GLU A 311 -9.76 -34.81 10.96
CA GLU A 311 -9.61 -33.38 10.70
C GLU A 311 -10.79 -32.58 11.27
N ILE A 312 -10.51 -31.41 11.84
CA ILE A 312 -11.53 -30.48 12.33
C ILE A 312 -11.96 -29.59 11.15
N PRO A 313 -13.24 -29.62 10.71
CA PRO A 313 -13.69 -28.87 9.55
C PRO A 313 -13.64 -27.34 9.76
N LYS A 314 -13.49 -26.57 8.68
CA LYS A 314 -13.62 -25.11 8.69
C LYS A 314 -15.07 -24.72 9.00
N SER A 315 -15.32 -23.76 9.90
CA SER A 315 -16.68 -23.35 10.27
C SER A 315 -17.07 -21.93 9.87
N THR A 316 -16.26 -20.90 10.11
CA THR A 316 -16.63 -19.50 9.76
C THR A 316 -15.46 -18.62 9.31
N ARG A 317 -15.78 -17.53 8.62
CA ARG A 317 -14.88 -16.50 8.12
C ARG A 317 -15.50 -15.12 8.30
N SER A 318 -14.73 -14.13 8.75
CA SER A 318 -15.22 -12.76 8.92
C SER A 318 -15.47 -12.06 7.59
N ALA A 319 -16.62 -11.41 7.47
CA ALA A 319 -17.03 -10.59 6.34
C ALA A 319 -17.42 -9.18 6.80
N PHE A 320 -17.30 -8.19 5.89
CA PHE A 320 -17.64 -6.81 6.16
C PHE A 320 -18.74 -6.32 5.22
N SER A 321 -19.74 -5.63 5.80
CA SER A 321 -20.72 -4.85 5.03
C SER A 321 -20.23 -3.41 4.80
N GLU A 322 -20.88 -2.66 3.91
CA GLU A 322 -20.62 -1.23 3.71
C GLU A 322 -20.78 -0.39 4.97
N THR A 323 -21.67 -0.81 5.87
CA THR A 323 -21.94 -0.13 7.14
C THR A 323 -20.86 -0.40 8.20
N GLY A 324 -19.82 -1.16 7.86
CA GLY A 324 -18.76 -1.53 8.81
C GLY A 324 -19.16 -2.60 9.82
N MET A 325 -20.36 -3.19 9.70
CA MET A 325 -20.77 -4.33 10.55
C MET A 325 -19.93 -5.55 10.21
N ARG A 326 -19.38 -6.17 11.26
CA ARG A 326 -18.64 -7.43 11.18
C ARG A 326 -19.63 -8.59 11.24
N GLY A 327 -19.64 -9.42 10.21
CA GLY A 327 -20.41 -10.67 10.18
C GLY A 327 -19.49 -11.88 10.08
N GLN A 328 -20.03 -13.05 10.37
CA GLN A 328 -19.37 -14.34 10.15
C GLN A 328 -20.08 -15.05 8.99
N VAL A 329 -19.31 -15.57 8.04
CA VAL A 329 -19.78 -16.42 6.95
C VAL A 329 -19.09 -17.78 7.03
N SER A 330 -19.54 -18.78 6.30
CA SER A 330 -18.88 -20.08 6.27
C SER A 330 -17.39 -19.94 5.93
N GLY A 331 -16.52 -20.70 6.56
CA GLY A 331 -15.07 -20.72 6.29
C GLY A 331 -14.73 -21.06 4.84
N ASP A 332 -15.61 -21.78 4.13
CA ASP A 332 -15.48 -22.10 2.72
C ASP A 332 -15.98 -20.99 1.78
N THR A 333 -16.48 -19.88 2.33
CA THR A 333 -16.98 -18.75 1.55
C THR A 333 -15.80 -18.03 0.89
N ASN A 334 -15.70 -18.05 -0.44
CA ASN A 334 -14.84 -17.16 -1.21
C ASN A 334 -15.60 -15.90 -1.63
N PHE A 335 -14.94 -14.97 -2.31
CA PHE A 335 -15.56 -13.71 -2.72
C PHE A 335 -16.78 -13.92 -3.63
N ASP A 336 -16.76 -14.88 -4.55
CA ASP A 336 -17.89 -15.20 -5.45
C ASP A 336 -19.09 -15.76 -4.66
N THR A 337 -18.87 -16.75 -3.78
CA THR A 337 -19.93 -17.30 -2.93
C THR A 337 -20.48 -16.27 -1.94
N PHE A 338 -19.64 -15.38 -1.44
CA PHE A 338 -20.06 -14.24 -0.61
C PHE A 338 -20.99 -13.30 -1.38
N MET A 339 -20.63 -12.93 -2.60
CA MET A 339 -21.46 -12.09 -3.44
C MET A 339 -22.81 -12.74 -3.81
N ARG A 340 -22.81 -14.06 -4.07
CA ARG A 340 -24.05 -14.83 -4.37
C ARG A 340 -24.98 -14.94 -3.15
N SER A 341 -24.45 -14.82 -1.95
CA SER A 341 -25.26 -14.83 -0.71
C SER A 341 -25.95 -13.50 -0.42
N MET A 342 -25.60 -12.42 -1.14
CA MET A 342 -26.16 -11.08 -0.95
C MET A 342 -27.44 -10.87 -1.80
N ALA A 343 -28.31 -10.00 -1.29
CA ALA A 343 -29.38 -9.46 -2.13
C ALA A 343 -28.80 -8.65 -3.31
N PRO A 344 -29.47 -8.64 -4.49
CA PRO A 344 -28.98 -7.93 -5.68
C PRO A 344 -28.65 -6.46 -5.43
N GLU A 345 -29.40 -5.78 -4.57
CA GLU A 345 -29.15 -4.37 -4.22
C GLU A 345 -27.87 -4.18 -3.41
N GLU A 346 -27.58 -5.07 -2.48
CA GLU A 346 -26.34 -5.06 -1.69
C GLU A 346 -25.13 -5.40 -2.56
N GLY A 347 -25.28 -6.40 -3.44
CA GLY A 347 -24.27 -6.75 -4.42
C GLY A 347 -23.92 -5.58 -5.35
N ARG A 348 -24.93 -4.80 -5.81
CA ARG A 348 -24.72 -3.58 -6.59
C ARG A 348 -24.00 -2.48 -5.79
N LYS A 349 -24.23 -2.35 -4.49
CA LYS A 349 -23.49 -1.42 -3.63
C LYS A 349 -22.02 -1.85 -3.49
N VAL A 350 -21.76 -3.13 -3.32
CA VAL A 350 -20.41 -3.69 -3.18
C VAL A 350 -19.61 -3.58 -4.49
N LEU A 351 -20.19 -3.92 -5.63
CA LEU A 351 -19.49 -3.96 -6.92
C LEU A 351 -19.63 -2.65 -7.74
N GLY A 352 -20.65 -1.86 -7.47
CA GLY A 352 -21.14 -0.83 -8.38
C GLY A 352 -22.01 -1.45 -9.50
N LYS A 353 -23.01 -0.71 -9.99
CA LYS A 353 -24.05 -1.22 -10.90
C LYS A 353 -23.48 -1.98 -12.11
N LYS A 354 -22.58 -1.36 -12.88
CA LYS A 354 -22.01 -1.97 -14.10
C LYS A 354 -21.22 -3.25 -13.85
N ARG A 355 -20.45 -3.29 -12.77
CA ARG A 355 -19.63 -4.48 -12.43
C ARG A 355 -20.48 -5.62 -11.89
N TYR A 356 -21.55 -5.28 -11.16
CA TYR A 356 -22.51 -6.29 -10.69
C TYR A 356 -23.24 -6.93 -11.85
N GLU A 357 -23.69 -6.16 -12.84
CA GLU A 357 -24.35 -6.66 -14.05
C GLU A 357 -23.43 -7.62 -14.83
N LEU A 358 -22.15 -7.27 -15.00
CA LEU A 358 -21.15 -8.15 -15.63
C LEU A 358 -20.82 -9.40 -14.81
N TRP A 359 -20.89 -9.32 -13.48
CA TRP A 359 -20.62 -10.48 -12.62
C TRP A 359 -21.82 -11.43 -12.54
N SER A 360 -23.03 -10.88 -12.60
CA SER A 360 -24.29 -11.65 -12.48
C SER A 360 -24.79 -12.25 -13.79
N SER A 361 -24.24 -11.81 -14.94
CA SER A 361 -24.49 -12.41 -16.26
C SER A 361 -23.72 -13.71 -16.46
#